data_a194ef5ff22c53e52e76245564d40db3
#
_entry.id   a194ef5ff22c53e52e76245564d40db3
#
_cell.length_a   1.000
_cell.length_b   1.000
_cell.length_c   1.000
_cell.angle_alpha   90.00
_cell.angle_beta   90.00
_cell.angle_gamma   90.00
#
_symmetry.space_group_name_H-M   'P 1'
#
loop_
_entity.id
_entity.type
_entity.pdbx_description
1 polymer ?
#
loop_
_entity_poly.entity_id
_entity_poly.type
_entity_poly.pdbx_seq_one_letter_code
_entity_poly.pdbx_strand_id
1 'polypeptide(L)'
;PYIPGRDFSGVVSALGAGVTDLKVGDEVFGVCDVGQEQAYAEKIAIKASIVAKKPPQLSHADAAALALIGLTALVSVEDTLKLKRDETIFISGGAGGVASYAVQLSKHIGARVITSASKANHDYVRSLGADEAIDYNAVDVAKAVSGCDAAFDTVGGNVTQQAFAVLKPGGRAAFIGSGAKAPEP
;
A
#
# COMPACT_ATOMS: atom_id res chain seq x y z
N PRO A 1 15.63 -25.77 4.55
CA PRO A 1 14.20 -25.54 4.25
C PRO A 1 13.91 -24.04 4.21
N TYR A 2 13.14 -23.59 3.22
CA TYR A 2 12.71 -22.21 3.09
C TYR A 2 11.39 -22.03 3.85
N ILE A 3 11.32 -21.03 4.73
CA ILE A 3 10.09 -20.63 5.42
C ILE A 3 9.62 -19.31 4.77
N PRO A 4 8.44 -19.27 4.13
CA PRO A 4 7.95 -18.04 3.51
C PRO A 4 7.38 -17.06 4.53
N GLY A 5 6.87 -15.92 4.02
CA GLY A 5 6.17 -14.90 4.80
C GLY A 5 7.08 -13.75 5.22
N ARG A 6 6.57 -12.53 5.05
CA ARG A 6 7.28 -11.31 5.43
C ARG A 6 6.55 -10.53 6.52
N ASP A 7 5.23 -10.53 6.51
CA ASP A 7 4.42 -9.83 7.50
C ASP A 7 4.33 -10.65 8.79
N PHE A 8 4.48 -9.99 9.92
CA PHE A 8 4.32 -10.62 11.21
C PHE A 8 3.66 -9.69 12.24
N SER A 9 3.00 -10.31 13.20
CA SER A 9 2.61 -9.68 14.46
C SER A 9 2.69 -10.73 15.58
N GLY A 10 3.17 -10.33 16.73
CA GLY A 10 3.38 -11.27 17.85
C GLY A 10 3.79 -10.58 19.13
N VAL A 11 4.28 -11.37 20.07
CA VAL A 11 4.72 -10.91 21.38
C VAL A 11 6.22 -11.17 21.54
N VAL A 12 6.94 -10.17 22.00
CA VAL A 12 8.38 -10.31 22.27
C VAL A 12 8.60 -11.34 23.36
N SER A 13 9.28 -12.43 23.03
CA SER A 13 9.61 -13.51 23.96
C SER A 13 11.04 -13.45 24.50
N ALA A 14 11.96 -12.84 23.74
CA ALA A 14 13.36 -12.63 24.15
C ALA A 14 13.92 -11.42 23.42
N LEU A 15 14.98 -10.82 23.95
CA LEU A 15 15.68 -9.67 23.38
C LEU A 15 17.15 -10.00 23.16
N GLY A 16 17.69 -9.53 22.06
CA GLY A 16 19.13 -9.51 21.82
C GLY A 16 19.85 -8.48 22.66
N ALA A 17 21.18 -8.61 22.75
CA ALA A 17 22.02 -7.65 23.47
C ALA A 17 21.88 -6.24 22.84
N GLY A 18 21.74 -5.23 23.71
CA GLY A 18 21.67 -3.82 23.29
C GLY A 18 20.29 -3.33 22.82
N VAL A 19 19.26 -4.16 22.82
CA VAL A 19 17.88 -3.72 22.57
C VAL A 19 17.30 -3.05 23.81
N THR A 20 16.97 -1.78 23.73
CA THR A 20 16.50 -0.96 24.86
C THR A 20 15.08 -0.45 24.72
N ASP A 21 14.55 -0.38 23.50
CA ASP A 21 13.26 0.23 23.14
C ASP A 21 12.08 -0.74 23.22
N LEU A 22 12.39 -2.03 23.37
CA LEU A 22 11.41 -3.11 23.52
C LEU A 22 11.65 -3.86 24.83
N LYS A 23 10.63 -4.52 25.33
CA LYS A 23 10.69 -5.44 26.48
C LYS A 23 9.95 -6.73 26.17
N VAL A 24 10.32 -7.78 26.90
CA VAL A 24 9.56 -9.05 26.87
C VAL A 24 8.11 -8.78 27.27
N GLY A 25 7.18 -9.31 26.49
CA GLY A 25 5.75 -9.08 26.63
C GLY A 25 5.19 -7.94 25.78
N ASP A 26 6.02 -7.10 25.13
CA ASP A 26 5.50 -6.09 24.20
C ASP A 26 4.83 -6.77 22.99
N GLU A 27 3.64 -6.31 22.65
CA GLU A 27 2.95 -6.67 21.39
C GLU A 27 3.55 -5.85 20.24
N VAL A 28 3.96 -6.52 19.19
CA VAL A 28 4.70 -5.93 18.08
C VAL A 28 4.23 -6.42 16.73
N PHE A 29 4.56 -5.68 15.68
CA PHE A 29 4.35 -6.07 14.30
C PHE A 29 5.45 -5.50 13.42
N GLY A 30 5.54 -5.99 12.19
CA GLY A 30 6.52 -5.49 11.23
C GLY A 30 6.62 -6.35 9.98
N VAL A 31 7.64 -6.03 9.17
CA VAL A 31 7.91 -6.70 7.90
C VAL A 31 9.35 -7.17 7.88
N CYS A 32 9.55 -8.46 7.59
CA CYS A 32 10.88 -9.01 7.37
C CYS A 32 11.54 -8.36 6.16
N ASP A 33 12.86 -8.11 6.25
CA ASP A 33 13.66 -7.65 5.11
C ASP A 33 13.57 -8.63 3.94
N VAL A 34 13.76 -8.14 2.72
CA VAL A 34 13.84 -8.98 1.53
C VAL A 34 15.02 -9.95 1.68
N GLY A 35 14.78 -11.23 1.46
CA GLY A 35 15.77 -12.30 1.65
C GLY A 35 15.89 -12.80 3.10
N GLN A 36 15.09 -12.26 4.00
CA GLN A 36 14.98 -12.68 5.42
C GLN A 36 13.55 -13.09 5.79
N GLU A 37 12.77 -13.56 4.81
CA GLU A 37 11.40 -14.06 5.05
C GLU A 37 11.41 -14.91 6.33
N GLN A 38 10.55 -15.79 6.63
CA GLN A 38 10.42 -16.68 7.79
C GLN A 38 9.27 -16.31 8.73
N ALA A 39 8.34 -15.43 8.32
CA ALA A 39 7.23 -15.05 9.18
C ALA A 39 6.14 -16.15 9.32
N TYR A 40 6.12 -17.18 8.44
CA TYR A 40 5.21 -18.32 8.59
C TYR A 40 5.76 -19.32 9.62
N ALA A 41 5.94 -18.84 10.85
CA ALA A 41 6.51 -19.60 11.95
C ALA A 41 5.88 -19.17 13.28
N GLU A 42 5.94 -20.05 14.27
CA GLU A 42 5.51 -19.73 15.63
C GLU A 42 6.42 -18.70 16.33
N LYS A 43 7.69 -18.64 15.90
CA LYS A 43 8.69 -17.69 16.41
C LYS A 43 9.62 -17.27 15.28
N ILE A 44 10.01 -16.00 15.32
CA ILE A 44 11.02 -15.44 14.43
C ILE A 44 12.09 -14.69 15.23
N ALA A 45 13.31 -14.69 14.73
CA ALA A 45 14.38 -13.83 15.23
C ALA A 45 14.63 -12.72 14.20
N ILE A 46 14.46 -11.48 14.61
CA ILE A 46 14.46 -10.34 13.69
C ILE A 46 15.16 -9.13 14.31
N LYS A 47 15.68 -8.23 13.49
CA LYS A 47 16.29 -6.99 13.96
C LYS A 47 15.24 -6.10 14.66
N ALA A 48 15.56 -5.59 15.83
CA ALA A 48 14.66 -4.68 16.56
C ALA A 48 14.32 -3.41 15.78
N SER A 49 15.21 -2.93 14.89
CA SER A 49 15.03 -1.71 14.10
C SER A 49 13.90 -1.77 13.06
N ILE A 50 13.40 -2.97 12.73
CA ILE A 50 12.27 -3.14 11.80
C ILE A 50 11.00 -3.61 12.51
N VAL A 51 10.96 -3.49 13.81
CA VAL A 51 9.83 -3.89 14.66
C VAL A 51 9.19 -2.65 15.27
N ALA A 52 7.88 -2.54 15.15
CA ALA A 52 7.09 -1.48 15.76
C ALA A 52 6.16 -2.06 16.84
N LYS A 53 5.85 -1.26 17.86
CA LYS A 53 4.81 -1.62 18.84
C LYS A 53 3.45 -1.63 18.15
N LYS A 54 2.71 -2.71 18.34
CA LYS A 54 1.36 -2.85 17.80
C LYS A 54 0.41 -1.86 18.50
N PRO A 55 -0.37 -1.07 17.77
CA PRO A 55 -1.44 -0.29 18.37
C PRO A 55 -2.41 -1.19 19.14
N PRO A 56 -2.82 -0.84 20.35
CA PRO A 56 -3.67 -1.69 21.19
C PRO A 56 -5.06 -1.95 20.58
N GLN A 57 -5.51 -1.09 19.66
CA GLN A 57 -6.80 -1.21 18.99
C GLN A 57 -6.80 -2.29 17.89
N LEU A 58 -5.63 -2.69 17.39
CA LEU A 58 -5.52 -3.70 16.33
C LEU A 58 -5.38 -5.09 16.93
N SER A 59 -6.04 -6.07 16.31
CA SER A 59 -5.72 -7.47 16.52
C SER A 59 -4.34 -7.81 15.92
N HIS A 60 -3.72 -8.92 16.34
CA HIS A 60 -2.50 -9.40 15.71
C HIS A 60 -2.70 -9.71 14.21
N ALA A 61 -3.86 -10.24 13.84
CA ALA A 61 -4.18 -10.52 12.44
C ALA A 61 -4.25 -9.24 11.60
N ASP A 62 -4.94 -8.21 12.10
CA ASP A 62 -5.04 -6.93 11.40
C ASP A 62 -3.68 -6.21 11.32
N ALA A 63 -2.90 -6.25 12.39
CA ALA A 63 -1.57 -5.65 12.43
C ALA A 63 -0.60 -6.32 11.43
N ALA A 64 -0.61 -7.66 11.36
CA ALA A 64 0.18 -8.39 10.37
C ALA A 64 -0.30 -8.08 8.94
N ALA A 65 -1.62 -8.11 8.71
CA ALA A 65 -2.18 -7.80 7.39
C ALA A 65 -1.85 -6.37 6.92
N LEU A 66 -1.75 -5.42 7.85
CA LEU A 66 -1.42 -4.02 7.57
C LEU A 66 0.07 -3.80 7.27
N ALA A 67 0.98 -4.60 7.82
CA ALA A 67 2.39 -4.27 7.93
C ALA A 67 3.04 -3.89 6.59
N LEU A 68 3.14 -4.78 5.62
CA LEU A 68 3.77 -4.48 4.32
C LEU A 68 2.90 -3.57 3.45
N ILE A 69 1.62 -3.89 3.32
CA ILE A 69 0.74 -3.17 2.40
C ILE A 69 0.46 -1.74 2.87
N GLY A 70 0.29 -1.54 4.18
CA GLY A 70 0.12 -0.21 4.77
C GLY A 70 1.38 0.65 4.64
N LEU A 71 2.56 0.07 4.93
CA LEU A 71 3.84 0.77 4.76
C LEU A 71 4.08 1.15 3.28
N THR A 72 3.79 0.24 2.36
CA THR A 72 3.91 0.51 0.91
C THR A 72 2.99 1.63 0.47
N ALA A 73 1.73 1.63 0.92
CA ALA A 73 0.78 2.69 0.60
C ALA A 73 1.24 4.05 1.18
N LEU A 74 1.69 4.07 2.44
CA LEU A 74 2.16 5.28 3.12
C LEU A 74 3.36 5.89 2.39
N VAL A 75 4.42 5.12 2.16
CA VAL A 75 5.62 5.59 1.44
C VAL A 75 5.29 6.06 0.03
N SER A 76 4.38 5.36 -0.67
CA SER A 76 3.99 5.77 -2.02
C SER A 76 3.21 7.07 -2.03
N VAL A 77 2.23 7.22 -1.15
CA VAL A 77 1.31 8.37 -1.15
C VAL A 77 1.95 9.60 -0.50
N GLU A 78 2.61 9.44 0.65
CA GLU A 78 3.16 10.57 1.41
C GLU A 78 4.58 10.93 0.98
N ASP A 79 5.51 9.97 0.92
CA ASP A 79 6.92 10.27 0.68
C ASP A 79 7.23 10.45 -0.81
N THR A 80 6.67 9.58 -1.67
CA THR A 80 6.96 9.57 -3.10
C THR A 80 6.07 10.57 -3.85
N LEU A 81 4.76 10.41 -3.75
CA LEU A 81 3.81 11.29 -4.43
C LEU A 81 3.66 12.64 -3.73
N LYS A 82 3.92 12.70 -2.43
CA LYS A 82 3.72 13.91 -1.60
C LYS A 82 2.34 14.50 -1.82
N LEU A 83 1.33 13.62 -1.79
CA LEU A 83 -0.06 13.95 -2.06
C LEU A 83 -0.56 15.00 -1.08
N LYS A 84 -1.31 15.98 -1.58
CA LYS A 84 -1.83 17.09 -0.79
C LYS A 84 -3.36 17.10 -0.80
N ARG A 85 -3.92 17.80 0.17
CA ARG A 85 -5.34 18.13 0.21
C ARG A 85 -5.76 18.83 -1.10
N ASP A 86 -6.97 18.51 -1.55
CA ASP A 86 -7.61 19.06 -2.76
C ASP A 86 -6.96 18.62 -4.09
N GLU A 87 -5.88 17.82 -4.05
CA GLU A 87 -5.36 17.17 -5.25
C GLU A 87 -6.24 15.98 -5.66
N THR A 88 -6.18 15.63 -6.95
CA THR A 88 -6.83 14.44 -7.49
C THR A 88 -5.79 13.35 -7.72
N ILE A 89 -6.01 12.16 -7.14
CA ILE A 89 -5.19 10.99 -7.37
C ILE A 89 -5.96 9.88 -8.10
N PHE A 90 -5.32 9.25 -9.09
CA PHE A 90 -5.77 7.99 -9.65
C PHE A 90 -4.99 6.82 -9.02
N ILE A 91 -5.71 5.79 -8.57
CA ILE A 91 -5.11 4.57 -7.99
C ILE A 91 -5.59 3.37 -8.80
N SER A 92 -4.68 2.64 -9.46
CA SER A 92 -5.04 1.43 -10.19
C SER A 92 -5.30 0.27 -9.24
N GLY A 93 -6.30 -0.57 -9.55
CA GLY A 93 -6.57 -1.79 -8.80
C GLY A 93 -7.06 -1.58 -7.37
N GLY A 94 -7.94 -0.61 -7.14
CA GLY A 94 -8.37 -0.14 -5.80
C GLY A 94 -8.88 -1.17 -4.82
N ALA A 95 -9.31 -2.35 -5.28
CA ALA A 95 -9.72 -3.46 -4.42
C ALA A 95 -8.56 -4.35 -3.97
N GLY A 96 -7.34 -4.11 -4.45
CA GLY A 96 -6.12 -4.83 -4.04
C GLY A 96 -5.61 -4.39 -2.68
N GLY A 97 -4.77 -5.21 -2.04
CA GLY A 97 -4.25 -4.98 -0.69
C GLY A 97 -3.65 -3.58 -0.51
N VAL A 98 -2.59 -3.23 -1.25
CA VAL A 98 -1.93 -1.91 -1.15
C VAL A 98 -2.87 -0.79 -1.56
N ALA A 99 -3.61 -0.97 -2.68
CA ALA A 99 -4.48 0.07 -3.20
C ALA A 99 -5.63 0.42 -2.25
N SER A 100 -6.21 -0.54 -1.54
CA SER A 100 -7.28 -0.30 -0.57
C SER A 100 -6.83 0.60 0.59
N TYR A 101 -5.59 0.46 1.05
CA TYR A 101 -5.01 1.38 2.03
C TYR A 101 -4.67 2.74 1.43
N ALA A 102 -4.14 2.76 0.21
CA ALA A 102 -3.84 4.01 -0.49
C ALA A 102 -5.10 4.85 -0.73
N VAL A 103 -6.24 4.23 -1.06
CA VAL A 103 -7.54 4.91 -1.18
C VAL A 103 -7.92 5.59 0.13
N GLN A 104 -7.89 4.84 1.25
CA GLN A 104 -8.25 5.38 2.57
C GLN A 104 -7.29 6.49 3.02
N LEU A 105 -5.98 6.30 2.85
CA LEU A 105 -4.97 7.28 3.21
C LEU A 105 -5.12 8.57 2.38
N SER A 106 -5.29 8.44 1.07
CA SER A 106 -5.49 9.59 0.17
C SER A 106 -6.75 10.36 0.55
N LYS A 107 -7.82 9.66 0.92
CA LYS A 107 -9.04 10.29 1.41
C LYS A 107 -8.86 10.99 2.75
N HIS A 108 -8.09 10.39 3.66
CA HIS A 108 -7.72 11.01 4.95
C HIS A 108 -6.93 12.31 4.76
N ILE A 109 -6.01 12.34 3.80
CA ILE A 109 -5.26 13.56 3.42
C ILE A 109 -6.22 14.65 2.91
N GLY A 110 -7.38 14.28 2.38
CA GLY A 110 -8.37 15.18 1.80
C GLY A 110 -8.28 15.33 0.29
N ALA A 111 -7.68 14.36 -0.39
CA ALA A 111 -7.63 14.30 -1.85
C ALA A 111 -8.95 13.76 -2.44
N ARG A 112 -9.19 14.07 -3.71
CA ARG A 112 -10.18 13.37 -4.53
C ARG A 112 -9.57 12.08 -5.07
N VAL A 113 -10.24 10.96 -4.82
CA VAL A 113 -9.74 9.63 -5.16
C VAL A 113 -10.56 9.00 -6.29
N ILE A 114 -9.89 8.75 -7.41
CA ILE A 114 -10.41 7.96 -8.53
C ILE A 114 -9.67 6.62 -8.53
N THR A 115 -10.39 5.52 -8.67
CA THR A 115 -9.74 4.20 -8.71
C THR A 115 -10.35 3.31 -9.77
N SER A 116 -9.55 2.37 -10.30
CA SER A 116 -10.05 1.31 -11.16
C SER A 116 -10.30 0.03 -10.37
N ALA A 117 -11.43 -0.60 -10.62
CA ALA A 117 -11.80 -1.89 -10.02
C ALA A 117 -12.80 -2.61 -10.94
N SER A 118 -12.95 -3.93 -10.82
CA SER A 118 -14.04 -4.63 -11.48
C SER A 118 -15.39 -4.15 -10.92
N LYS A 119 -16.45 -4.23 -11.72
CA LYS A 119 -17.80 -3.78 -11.34
C LYS A 119 -18.27 -4.35 -9.99
N ALA A 120 -17.95 -5.61 -9.72
CA ALA A 120 -18.32 -6.29 -8.47
C ALA A 120 -17.69 -5.64 -7.22
N ASN A 121 -16.57 -4.94 -7.38
CA ASN A 121 -15.84 -4.29 -6.28
C ASN A 121 -16.12 -2.79 -6.15
N HIS A 122 -17.01 -2.21 -6.95
CA HIS A 122 -17.26 -0.77 -6.91
C HIS A 122 -17.80 -0.30 -5.56
N ASP A 123 -18.74 -1.03 -4.97
CA ASP A 123 -19.31 -0.66 -3.67
C ASP A 123 -18.23 -0.78 -2.56
N TYR A 124 -17.38 -1.79 -2.64
CA TYR A 124 -16.26 -1.94 -1.73
C TYR A 124 -15.30 -0.76 -1.81
N VAL A 125 -14.79 -0.39 -2.99
CA VAL A 125 -13.84 0.71 -3.09
C VAL A 125 -14.45 2.07 -2.72
N ARG A 126 -15.76 2.26 -2.98
CA ARG A 126 -16.49 3.45 -2.49
C ARG A 126 -16.61 3.47 -0.98
N SER A 127 -16.85 2.33 -0.33
CA SER A 127 -16.89 2.25 1.13
C SER A 127 -15.54 2.58 1.78
N LEU A 128 -14.44 2.41 1.05
CA LEU A 128 -13.10 2.83 1.48
C LEU A 128 -12.84 4.34 1.30
N GLY A 129 -13.74 5.04 0.60
CA GLY A 129 -13.65 6.48 0.37
C GLY A 129 -13.29 6.89 -1.06
N ALA A 130 -13.30 5.98 -2.04
CA ALA A 130 -13.13 6.38 -3.44
C ALA A 130 -14.32 7.24 -3.90
N ASP A 131 -14.03 8.42 -4.44
CA ASP A 131 -15.03 9.33 -5.00
C ASP A 131 -15.57 8.80 -6.33
N GLU A 132 -14.72 8.12 -7.10
CA GLU A 132 -15.06 7.54 -8.40
C GLU A 132 -14.43 6.16 -8.58
N ALA A 133 -15.20 5.21 -9.08
CA ALA A 133 -14.77 3.86 -9.40
C ALA A 133 -14.98 3.57 -10.89
N ILE A 134 -13.91 3.23 -11.60
CA ILE A 134 -13.89 2.97 -13.04
C ILE A 134 -13.83 1.45 -13.26
N ASP A 135 -14.77 0.91 -14.02
CA ASP A 135 -14.71 -0.49 -14.43
C ASP A 135 -13.73 -0.68 -15.60
N TYR A 136 -12.55 -1.18 -15.30
CA TYR A 136 -11.50 -1.41 -16.30
C TYR A 136 -11.86 -2.47 -17.35
N ASN A 137 -12.94 -3.26 -17.14
CA ASN A 137 -13.45 -4.20 -18.14
C ASN A 137 -14.42 -3.54 -19.13
N ALA A 138 -15.02 -2.42 -18.75
CA ALA A 138 -16.04 -1.74 -19.55
C ALA A 138 -15.50 -0.54 -20.33
N VAL A 139 -14.48 0.13 -19.78
CA VAL A 139 -13.94 1.37 -20.38
C VAL A 139 -12.42 1.42 -20.31
N ASP A 140 -11.84 2.08 -21.30
CA ASP A 140 -10.43 2.45 -21.29
C ASP A 140 -10.19 3.57 -20.26
N VAL A 141 -9.44 3.26 -19.21
CA VAL A 141 -9.16 4.19 -18.10
C VAL A 141 -8.52 5.48 -18.61
N ALA A 142 -7.59 5.41 -19.57
CA ALA A 142 -6.89 6.57 -20.12
C ALA A 142 -7.82 7.52 -20.89
N LYS A 143 -9.00 7.06 -21.31
CA LYS A 143 -10.02 7.88 -21.94
C LYS A 143 -11.07 8.39 -20.96
N ALA A 144 -11.30 7.65 -19.89
CA ALA A 144 -12.31 7.99 -18.89
C ALA A 144 -11.79 8.97 -17.83
N VAL A 145 -10.48 8.98 -17.56
CA VAL A 145 -9.84 9.77 -16.50
C VAL A 145 -8.76 10.65 -17.11
N SER A 146 -8.66 11.89 -16.66
CA SER A 146 -7.61 12.83 -17.05
C SER A 146 -7.40 13.92 -16.01
N GLY A 147 -6.28 14.63 -16.10
CA GLY A 147 -6.00 15.81 -15.28
C GLY A 147 -5.66 15.53 -13.83
N CYS A 148 -5.25 14.30 -13.50
CA CYS A 148 -4.85 13.92 -12.14
C CYS A 148 -3.51 14.58 -11.75
N ASP A 149 -3.42 15.01 -10.50
CA ASP A 149 -2.19 15.51 -9.86
C ASP A 149 -1.20 14.40 -9.60
N ALA A 150 -1.72 13.23 -9.26
CA ALA A 150 -0.94 12.05 -8.93
C ALA A 150 -1.57 10.77 -9.51
N ALA A 151 -0.73 9.76 -9.76
CA ALA A 151 -1.17 8.42 -10.10
C ALA A 151 -0.36 7.39 -9.31
N PHE A 152 -1.04 6.40 -8.74
CA PHE A 152 -0.42 5.29 -8.06
C PHE A 152 -0.79 3.98 -8.75
N ASP A 153 0.18 3.37 -9.42
CA ASP A 153 -0.02 2.10 -10.09
C ASP A 153 0.39 0.92 -9.20
N THR A 154 -0.60 0.13 -8.80
CA THR A 154 -0.41 -1.09 -8.00
C THR A 154 -0.51 -2.37 -8.82
N VAL A 155 -0.76 -2.29 -10.12
CA VAL A 155 -1.00 -3.43 -11.01
C VAL A 155 0.21 -3.73 -11.91
N GLY A 156 0.77 -2.71 -12.55
CA GLY A 156 1.92 -2.88 -13.44
C GLY A 156 1.56 -3.28 -14.88
N GLY A 157 2.57 -3.61 -15.66
CA GLY A 157 2.39 -3.99 -17.06
C GLY A 157 1.75 -2.87 -17.91
N ASN A 158 0.75 -3.24 -18.70
CA ASN A 158 0.04 -2.28 -19.57
C ASN A 158 -0.75 -1.21 -18.79
N VAL A 159 -1.11 -1.46 -17.53
CA VAL A 159 -1.83 -0.50 -16.67
C VAL A 159 -0.95 0.68 -16.32
N THR A 160 0.37 0.49 -16.26
CA THR A 160 1.32 1.58 -16.02
C THR A 160 1.19 2.71 -17.03
N GLN A 161 1.00 2.39 -18.32
CA GLN A 161 0.81 3.39 -19.37
C GLN A 161 -0.49 4.20 -19.17
N GLN A 162 -1.56 3.54 -18.73
CA GLN A 162 -2.82 4.21 -18.39
C GLN A 162 -2.63 5.15 -17.19
N ALA A 163 -1.89 4.73 -16.17
CA ALA A 163 -1.60 5.55 -15.00
C ALA A 163 -0.81 6.82 -15.34
N PHE A 164 0.10 6.76 -16.32
CA PHE A 164 0.77 7.96 -16.83
C PHE A 164 -0.18 8.83 -17.67
N ALA A 165 -1.00 8.22 -18.51
CA ALA A 165 -1.90 8.95 -19.43
C ALA A 165 -2.96 9.79 -18.71
N VAL A 166 -3.36 9.45 -17.49
CA VAL A 166 -4.33 10.21 -16.71
C VAL A 166 -3.75 11.47 -16.05
N LEU A 167 -2.43 11.63 -16.02
CA LEU A 167 -1.76 12.75 -15.36
C LEU A 167 -1.90 14.05 -16.13
N LYS A 168 -2.03 15.14 -15.41
CA LYS A 168 -1.81 16.48 -15.96
C LYS A 168 -0.32 16.77 -16.21
N PRO A 169 0.05 17.77 -17.00
CA PRO A 169 1.43 18.21 -17.10
C PRO A 169 2.02 18.51 -15.72
N GLY A 170 3.19 17.92 -15.42
CA GLY A 170 3.85 18.03 -14.11
C GLY A 170 3.22 17.16 -13.01
N GLY A 171 2.29 16.28 -13.33
CA GLY A 171 1.76 15.29 -12.41
C GLY A 171 2.82 14.27 -11.97
N ARG A 172 2.59 13.59 -10.86
CA ARG A 172 3.53 12.66 -10.22
C ARG A 172 3.01 11.23 -10.31
N ALA A 173 3.91 10.27 -10.53
CA ALA A 173 3.56 8.85 -10.54
C ALA A 173 4.41 8.04 -9.56
N ALA A 174 3.77 7.09 -8.89
CA ALA A 174 4.43 6.00 -8.17
C ALA A 174 3.89 4.66 -8.69
N PHE A 175 4.74 3.64 -8.72
CA PHE A 175 4.34 2.31 -9.16
C PHE A 175 5.12 1.24 -8.40
N ILE A 176 4.42 0.16 -8.06
CA ILE A 176 4.96 -0.99 -7.33
C ILE A 176 4.73 -2.31 -8.08
N GLY A 177 3.96 -2.28 -9.16
CA GLY A 177 3.68 -3.45 -9.98
C GLY A 177 4.94 -3.93 -10.72
N SER A 178 5.11 -5.25 -10.87
CA SER A 178 6.19 -5.83 -11.64
C SER A 178 6.07 -5.47 -13.13
N GLY A 179 7.20 -5.20 -13.78
CA GLY A 179 7.22 -4.82 -15.19
C GLY A 179 6.75 -3.39 -15.49
N ALA A 180 6.52 -2.58 -14.46
CA ALA A 180 6.25 -1.16 -14.64
C ALA A 180 7.47 -0.46 -15.25
N LYS A 181 7.25 0.28 -16.36
CA LYS A 181 8.28 1.11 -16.98
C LYS A 181 7.68 2.50 -17.20
N ALA A 182 8.47 3.52 -16.88
CA ALA A 182 8.13 4.88 -17.26
C ALA A 182 7.99 4.96 -18.80
N PRO A 183 7.08 5.78 -19.34
CA PRO A 183 7.07 6.09 -20.76
C PRO A 183 8.43 6.64 -21.16
N GLU A 184 8.89 6.27 -22.35
CA GLU A 184 10.03 6.94 -22.94
C GLU A 184 9.66 8.38 -23.26
N PRO A 185 10.55 9.36 -23.07
CA PRO A 185 10.29 10.76 -23.33
C PRO A 185 10.00 11.07 -24.79
#